data_f03e2e23ecd85353305bc2d1d9e69788
#
_entry.id   f03e2e23ecd85353305bc2d1d9e69788
#
_cell.length_a   1.000
_cell.length_b   1.000
_cell.length_c   1.000
_cell.angle_alpha   90.00
_cell.angle_beta   90.00
_cell.angle_gamma   90.00
#
_symmetry.space_group_name_H-M   'P 1'
#
loop_
_entity.id
_entity.type
_entity.pdbx_description
1 polymer ?
#
loop_
_entity_poly.entity_id
_entity_poly.type
_entity_poly.pdbx_seq_one_letter_code
_entity_poly.pdbx_strand_id
1 'polypeptide(L)'
;AWMGGGWRDQKLLPTAVGLILGGLLSLLGVIPGLLLGAGVEGGDWIEAQRVYVFERLQHHLVFSSFSGERLARFSGLVCLWMIGTGAVESSSSQSRILRFTLGTVVIAMVGVGIDQYVRSTGDMVLGAKYLRFYWFRSSDIFVPAAAAVGLTAGFWEMQIKHAAPVRLVSIAVSALILGLGLIHASAEYRGDG
;
A
#
# COMPACT_ATOMS: atom_id res chain seq x y z
N ALA A 1 17.15 0.21 -3.62
CA ALA A 1 18.56 0.41 -4.01
C ALA A 1 18.69 1.08 -5.39
N TRP A 2 17.97 0.61 -6.37
CA TRP A 2 18.02 1.14 -7.76
C TRP A 2 17.50 2.56 -7.86
N MET A 3 16.41 2.88 -7.22
CA MET A 3 15.85 4.24 -7.21
C MET A 3 16.69 5.24 -6.38
N GLY A 4 17.71 4.77 -5.65
CA GLY A 4 18.58 5.59 -4.83
C GLY A 4 19.92 6.00 -5.46
N GLY A 5 20.15 5.74 -6.74
CA GLY A 5 21.40 6.12 -7.43
C GLY A 5 22.59 5.17 -7.25
N GLY A 6 22.36 3.99 -6.67
CA GLY A 6 23.42 3.01 -6.34
C GLY A 6 23.84 2.06 -7.46
N TRP A 7 23.68 2.42 -8.73
CA TRP A 7 24.03 1.56 -9.88
C TRP A 7 25.50 1.15 -9.98
N ARG A 8 26.40 1.81 -9.25
CA ARG A 8 27.84 1.55 -9.27
C ARG A 8 28.37 0.90 -7.99
N ASP A 9 27.50 0.55 -7.05
CA ASP A 9 27.89 -0.05 -5.79
C ASP A 9 28.00 -1.58 -5.95
N GLN A 10 29.19 -2.15 -5.64
CA GLN A 10 29.43 -3.59 -5.69
C GLN A 10 28.50 -4.40 -4.77
N LYS A 11 27.83 -3.75 -3.82
CA LYS A 11 26.78 -4.34 -2.97
C LYS A 11 25.46 -4.61 -3.68
N LEU A 12 25.28 -4.17 -4.93
CA LEU A 12 24.07 -4.43 -5.70
C LEU A 12 23.94 -5.88 -6.17
N LEU A 13 25.07 -6.56 -6.39
CA LEU A 13 25.05 -7.96 -6.86
C LEU A 13 24.31 -8.90 -5.89
N PRO A 14 24.59 -8.91 -4.59
CA PRO A 14 23.83 -9.75 -3.63
C PRO A 14 22.34 -9.38 -3.59
N THR A 15 22.01 -8.09 -3.69
CA THR A 15 20.62 -7.63 -3.72
C THR A 15 19.91 -8.09 -4.99
N ALA A 16 20.54 -7.98 -6.15
CA ALA A 16 20.00 -8.43 -7.42
C ALA A 16 19.80 -9.96 -7.41
N VAL A 17 20.78 -10.72 -6.93
CA VAL A 17 20.69 -12.18 -6.76
C VAL A 17 19.52 -12.53 -5.83
N GLY A 18 19.40 -11.87 -4.68
CA GLY A 18 18.29 -12.08 -3.74
C GLY A 18 16.92 -11.80 -4.35
N LEU A 19 16.79 -10.72 -5.14
CA LEU A 19 15.56 -10.40 -5.86
C LEU A 19 15.22 -11.43 -6.94
N ILE A 20 16.20 -11.88 -7.70
CA ILE A 20 16.01 -12.91 -8.73
C ILE A 20 15.59 -14.23 -8.08
N LEU A 21 16.31 -14.69 -7.05
CA LEU A 21 15.99 -15.93 -6.35
C LEU A 21 14.62 -15.83 -5.67
N GLY A 22 14.32 -14.73 -4.99
CA GLY A 22 13.00 -14.48 -4.40
C GLY A 22 11.89 -14.46 -5.42
N GLY A 23 12.12 -13.85 -6.59
CA GLY A 23 11.20 -13.87 -7.73
C GLY A 23 10.97 -15.27 -8.27
N LEU A 24 12.03 -16.06 -8.47
CA LEU A 24 11.93 -17.44 -8.93
C LEU A 24 11.19 -18.32 -7.91
N LEU A 25 11.46 -18.18 -6.62
CA LEU A 25 10.73 -18.89 -5.57
C LEU A 25 9.25 -18.51 -5.54
N SER A 26 8.93 -17.22 -5.75
CA SER A 26 7.55 -16.76 -5.84
C SER A 26 6.81 -17.38 -7.03
N LEU A 27 7.49 -17.63 -8.16
CA LEU A 27 6.91 -18.31 -9.31
C LEU A 27 6.46 -19.74 -8.98
N LEU A 28 7.14 -20.45 -8.07
CA LEU A 28 6.70 -21.78 -7.64
C LEU A 28 5.29 -21.77 -7.04
N GLY A 29 4.92 -20.70 -6.36
CA GLY A 29 3.55 -20.52 -5.84
C GLY A 29 2.52 -20.13 -6.91
N VAL A 30 2.97 -19.51 -8.02
CA VAL A 30 2.09 -19.03 -9.09
C VAL A 30 1.84 -20.12 -10.16
N ILE A 31 2.85 -20.97 -10.44
CA ILE A 31 2.78 -22.03 -11.44
C ILE A 31 1.57 -22.95 -11.29
N PRO A 32 1.23 -23.48 -10.07
CA PRO A 32 0.05 -24.31 -9.92
C PRO A 32 -1.25 -23.59 -10.30
N GLY A 33 -1.37 -22.30 -9.97
CA GLY A 33 -2.52 -21.49 -10.35
C GLY A 33 -2.63 -21.27 -11.86
N LEU A 34 -1.50 -21.10 -12.54
CA LEU A 34 -1.47 -20.98 -14.00
C LEU A 34 -1.84 -22.30 -14.69
N LEU A 35 -1.33 -23.42 -14.16
CA LEU A 35 -1.63 -24.76 -14.71
C LEU A 35 -3.09 -25.15 -14.51
N LEU A 36 -3.70 -24.82 -13.38
CA LEU A 36 -5.12 -25.04 -13.11
C LEU A 36 -6.01 -24.22 -14.06
N GLY A 37 -5.58 -23.05 -14.48
CA GLY A 37 -6.30 -22.19 -15.45
C GLY A 37 -6.12 -22.61 -16.91
N ALA A 38 -5.10 -23.39 -17.23
CA ALA A 38 -4.74 -23.72 -18.62
C ALA A 38 -5.73 -24.68 -19.32
N GLY A 39 -6.61 -25.36 -18.58
CA GLY A 39 -7.62 -26.26 -19.11
C GLY A 39 -9.04 -25.67 -19.18
N VAL A 40 -9.22 -24.41 -18.81
CA VAL A 40 -10.55 -23.76 -18.81
C VAL A 40 -10.75 -23.06 -20.15
N GLU A 41 -11.88 -23.35 -20.82
CA GLU A 41 -12.23 -22.68 -22.07
C GLU A 41 -12.37 -21.17 -21.88
N GLY A 42 -11.99 -20.39 -22.92
CA GLY A 42 -11.82 -18.94 -22.79
C GLY A 42 -13.06 -18.17 -22.30
N GLY A 43 -14.27 -18.65 -22.58
CA GLY A 43 -15.53 -18.05 -22.13
C GLY A 43 -15.75 -18.23 -20.62
N ASP A 44 -15.57 -19.43 -20.13
CA ASP A 44 -15.72 -19.75 -18.69
C ASP A 44 -14.68 -19.05 -17.84
N TRP A 45 -13.46 -18.88 -18.39
CA TRP A 45 -12.39 -18.18 -17.73
C TRP A 45 -12.70 -16.69 -17.52
N ILE A 46 -13.22 -16.02 -18.54
CA ILE A 46 -13.61 -14.61 -18.47
C ILE A 46 -14.73 -14.42 -17.46
N GLU A 47 -15.74 -15.30 -17.50
CA GLU A 47 -16.86 -15.24 -16.57
C GLU A 47 -16.42 -15.49 -15.12
N ALA A 48 -15.55 -16.48 -14.89
CA ALA A 48 -14.95 -16.71 -13.58
C ALA A 48 -14.19 -15.49 -13.05
N GLN A 49 -13.43 -14.81 -13.91
CA GLN A 49 -12.73 -13.57 -13.52
C GLN A 49 -13.73 -12.42 -13.26
N ARG A 50 -14.80 -12.31 -14.01
CA ARG A 50 -15.85 -11.31 -13.79
C ARG A 50 -16.48 -11.49 -12.41
N VAL A 51 -16.89 -12.71 -12.08
CA VAL A 51 -17.45 -13.06 -10.77
C VAL A 51 -16.44 -12.78 -9.66
N TYR A 52 -15.17 -13.16 -9.86
CA TYR A 52 -14.11 -12.93 -8.89
C TYR A 52 -13.90 -11.44 -8.58
N VAL A 53 -13.80 -10.61 -9.61
CA VAL A 53 -13.51 -9.18 -9.47
C VAL A 53 -14.72 -8.40 -8.98
N PHE A 54 -15.90 -8.58 -9.61
CA PHE A 54 -17.06 -7.70 -9.39
C PHE A 54 -18.08 -8.23 -8.37
N GLU A 55 -18.03 -9.49 -8.03
CA GLU A 55 -18.98 -10.07 -7.07
C GLU A 55 -18.32 -10.49 -5.75
N ARG A 56 -17.18 -11.22 -5.82
CA ARG A 56 -16.52 -11.73 -4.60
C ARG A 56 -15.59 -10.75 -3.94
N LEU A 57 -14.76 -10.06 -4.71
CA LEU A 57 -13.67 -9.23 -4.17
C LEU A 57 -13.77 -7.77 -4.60
N GLN A 58 -14.94 -7.29 -5.01
CA GLN A 58 -15.13 -5.90 -5.44
C GLN A 58 -14.61 -4.89 -4.42
N HIS A 59 -14.81 -5.15 -3.13
CA HIS A 59 -14.36 -4.28 -2.03
C HIS A 59 -12.83 -4.22 -1.85
N HIS A 60 -12.08 -5.05 -2.57
CA HIS A 60 -10.61 -5.01 -2.61
C HIS A 60 -10.04 -4.60 -3.97
N LEU A 61 -10.77 -4.84 -5.04
CA LEU A 61 -10.27 -4.74 -6.42
C LEU A 61 -10.85 -3.57 -7.19
N VAL A 62 -12.07 -3.13 -6.84
CA VAL A 62 -12.83 -2.13 -7.59
C VAL A 62 -12.90 -0.85 -6.76
N PHE A 63 -12.21 0.21 -7.20
CA PHE A 63 -12.11 1.47 -6.46
C PHE A 63 -13.49 2.08 -6.16
N SER A 64 -14.40 2.02 -7.11
CA SER A 64 -15.75 2.57 -6.98
C SER A 64 -16.63 1.87 -5.94
N SER A 65 -16.24 0.68 -5.48
CA SER A 65 -16.91 -0.04 -4.39
C SER A 65 -16.33 0.28 -3.01
N PHE A 66 -15.26 1.09 -2.93
CA PHE A 66 -14.69 1.48 -1.65
C PHE A 66 -15.61 2.41 -0.89
N SER A 67 -15.83 2.13 0.39
CA SER A 67 -16.62 3.00 1.25
C SER A 67 -15.94 4.37 1.42
N GLY A 68 -16.76 5.41 1.60
CA GLY A 68 -16.24 6.77 1.88
C GLY A 68 -15.34 6.80 3.11
N GLU A 69 -15.62 5.96 4.12
CA GLU A 69 -14.82 5.82 5.32
C GLU A 69 -13.42 5.26 5.01
N ARG A 70 -13.32 4.22 4.16
CA ARG A 70 -12.03 3.67 3.72
C ARG A 70 -11.21 4.74 2.98
N LEU A 71 -11.84 5.49 2.09
CA LEU A 71 -11.17 6.57 1.35
C LEU A 71 -10.70 7.69 2.28
N ALA A 72 -11.52 8.08 3.27
CA ALA A 72 -11.15 9.09 4.26
C ALA A 72 -9.97 8.62 5.14
N ARG A 73 -9.99 7.37 5.63
CA ARG A 73 -8.89 6.78 6.38
C ARG A 73 -7.60 6.75 5.55
N PHE A 74 -7.66 6.30 4.30
CA PHE A 74 -6.50 6.25 3.42
C PHE A 74 -5.94 7.65 3.13
N SER A 75 -6.80 8.61 2.82
CA SER A 75 -6.39 10.01 2.60
C SER A 75 -5.77 10.63 3.85
N GLY A 76 -6.32 10.35 5.03
CA GLY A 76 -5.75 10.77 6.30
C GLY A 76 -4.34 10.19 6.53
N LEU A 77 -4.12 8.91 6.21
CA LEU A 77 -2.80 8.28 6.30
C LEU A 77 -1.80 8.88 5.30
N VAL A 78 -2.23 9.20 4.08
CA VAL A 78 -1.38 9.91 3.10
C VAL A 78 -1.01 11.30 3.63
N CYS A 79 -1.94 12.06 4.19
CA CYS A 79 -1.66 13.36 4.78
C CYS A 79 -0.68 13.23 5.96
N LEU A 80 -0.88 12.27 6.87
CA LEU A 80 0.02 12.02 7.99
C LEU A 80 1.42 11.63 7.52
N TRP A 81 1.53 10.80 6.48
CA TRP A 81 2.80 10.46 5.86
C TRP A 81 3.50 11.69 5.27
N MET A 82 2.78 12.56 4.55
CA MET A 82 3.34 13.78 3.99
C MET A 82 3.82 14.74 5.09
N ILE A 83 3.04 14.92 6.16
CA ILE A 83 3.40 15.75 7.30
C ILE A 83 4.66 15.18 7.98
N GLY A 84 4.67 13.88 8.27
CA GLY A 84 5.80 13.21 8.92
C GLY A 84 7.09 13.31 8.09
N THR A 85 7.00 13.14 6.78
CA THR A 85 8.18 13.26 5.89
C THR A 85 8.65 14.70 5.71
N GLY A 86 7.73 15.68 5.74
CA GLY A 86 8.08 17.11 5.65
C GLY A 86 8.72 17.68 6.92
N ALA A 87 8.47 17.04 8.07
CA ALA A 87 9.00 17.48 9.37
C ALA A 87 10.44 17.05 9.64
N VAL A 88 11.03 16.21 8.80
CA VAL A 88 12.33 15.58 9.03
C VAL A 88 13.34 15.99 7.95
N GLU A 89 14.57 16.33 8.34
CA GLU A 89 15.64 16.51 7.38
C GLU A 89 15.88 15.21 6.60
N SER A 90 15.81 15.28 5.27
CA SER A 90 15.83 14.11 4.39
C SER A 90 17.14 13.33 4.47
N SER A 91 17.14 12.27 5.25
CA SER A 91 18.20 11.26 5.18
C SER A 91 18.06 10.43 3.90
N SER A 92 19.14 9.79 3.47
CA SER A 92 19.14 8.89 2.30
C SER A 92 18.14 7.72 2.46
N SER A 93 17.90 7.25 3.68
CA SER A 93 16.96 6.19 3.99
C SER A 93 15.50 6.65 3.89
N GLN A 94 15.19 7.84 4.39
CA GLN A 94 13.86 8.44 4.29
C GLN A 94 13.48 8.74 2.84
N SER A 95 14.41 9.27 2.04
CA SER A 95 14.21 9.49 0.61
C SER A 95 13.89 8.18 -0.14
N ARG A 96 14.44 7.05 0.29
CA ARG A 96 14.12 5.72 -0.30
C ARG A 96 12.71 5.27 0.06
N ILE A 97 12.31 5.39 1.33
CA ILE A 97 10.96 5.06 1.78
C ILE A 97 9.94 5.94 1.06
N LEU A 98 10.19 7.26 0.99
CA LEU A 98 9.34 8.20 0.28
C LEU A 98 9.11 7.78 -1.19
N ARG A 99 10.19 7.54 -1.93
CA ARG A 99 10.09 7.15 -3.36
C ARG A 99 9.38 5.82 -3.55
N PHE A 100 9.65 4.86 -2.67
CA PHE A 100 9.00 3.55 -2.72
C PHE A 100 7.49 3.68 -2.47
N THR A 101 7.09 4.38 -1.41
CA THR A 101 5.69 4.61 -1.08
C THR A 101 4.98 5.40 -2.18
N LEU A 102 5.64 6.42 -2.73
CA LEU A 102 5.10 7.16 -3.88
C LEU A 102 4.86 6.22 -5.07
N GLY A 103 5.78 5.30 -5.35
CA GLY A 103 5.61 4.27 -6.37
C GLY A 103 4.38 3.40 -6.14
N THR A 104 4.10 2.99 -4.90
CA THR A 104 2.90 2.21 -4.58
C THR A 104 1.61 3.01 -4.75
N VAL A 105 1.62 4.31 -4.44
CA VAL A 105 0.49 5.21 -4.69
C VAL A 105 0.26 5.38 -6.19
N VAL A 106 1.31 5.56 -6.99
CA VAL A 106 1.20 5.62 -8.45
C VAL A 106 0.57 4.35 -9.02
N ILE A 107 1.00 3.17 -8.54
CA ILE A 107 0.40 1.89 -8.93
C ILE A 107 -1.09 1.85 -8.58
N ALA A 108 -1.47 2.30 -7.40
CA ALA A 108 -2.88 2.38 -7.00
C ALA A 108 -3.67 3.34 -7.90
N MET A 109 -3.10 4.48 -8.30
CA MET A 109 -3.73 5.44 -9.23
C MET A 109 -3.96 4.84 -10.63
N VAL A 110 -3.07 3.94 -11.09
CA VAL A 110 -3.31 3.15 -12.31
C VAL A 110 -4.57 2.28 -12.15
N GLY A 111 -4.72 1.62 -11.00
CA GLY A 111 -5.93 0.85 -10.67
C GLY A 111 -7.20 1.71 -10.68
N VAL A 112 -7.15 2.93 -10.11
CA VAL A 112 -8.25 3.90 -10.20
C VAL A 112 -8.57 4.26 -11.66
N GLY A 113 -7.55 4.53 -12.46
CA GLY A 113 -7.72 4.85 -13.88
C GLY A 113 -8.39 3.73 -14.67
N ILE A 114 -7.99 2.47 -14.41
CA ILE A 114 -8.62 1.29 -15.03
C ILE A 114 -10.09 1.20 -14.60
N ASP A 115 -10.41 1.33 -13.32
CA ASP A 115 -11.79 1.27 -12.83
C ASP A 115 -12.67 2.36 -13.46
N GLN A 116 -12.17 3.60 -13.52
CA GLN A 116 -12.90 4.72 -14.15
C GLN A 116 -13.12 4.48 -15.64
N TYR A 117 -12.11 3.95 -16.36
CA TYR A 117 -12.25 3.59 -17.77
C TYR A 117 -13.31 2.52 -17.97
N VAL A 118 -13.27 1.44 -17.19
CA VAL A 118 -14.28 0.35 -17.23
C VAL A 118 -15.68 0.88 -16.99
N ARG A 119 -15.86 1.77 -16.02
CA ARG A 119 -17.16 2.40 -15.75
C ARG A 119 -17.65 3.28 -16.87
N SER A 120 -16.76 4.02 -17.51
CA SER A 120 -17.14 4.93 -18.61
C SER A 120 -17.49 4.20 -19.90
N THR A 121 -16.86 3.04 -20.16
CA THR A 121 -17.06 2.26 -21.39
C THR A 121 -18.03 1.10 -21.23
N GLY A 122 -18.26 0.63 -19.99
CA GLY A 122 -19.01 -0.60 -19.71
C GLY A 122 -18.23 -1.89 -20.04
N ASP A 123 -16.93 -1.80 -20.34
CA ASP A 123 -16.11 -2.96 -20.73
C ASP A 123 -15.74 -3.82 -19.52
N MET A 124 -16.67 -4.66 -19.09
CA MET A 124 -16.49 -5.59 -17.98
C MET A 124 -15.43 -6.66 -18.24
N VAL A 125 -15.16 -7.01 -19.51
CA VAL A 125 -14.12 -7.98 -19.89
C VAL A 125 -12.75 -7.40 -19.58
N LEU A 126 -12.50 -6.15 -19.97
CA LEU A 126 -11.28 -5.44 -19.65
C LEU A 126 -11.13 -5.28 -18.13
N GLY A 127 -12.23 -4.94 -17.45
CA GLY A 127 -12.26 -4.84 -15.99
C GLY A 127 -11.86 -6.15 -15.31
N ALA A 128 -12.49 -7.27 -15.68
CA ALA A 128 -12.18 -8.60 -15.18
C ALA A 128 -10.71 -8.96 -15.39
N LYS A 129 -10.16 -8.62 -16.56
CA LYS A 129 -8.78 -8.92 -16.93
C LYS A 129 -7.74 -8.13 -16.13
N TYR A 130 -7.98 -6.85 -15.87
CA TYR A 130 -6.94 -5.97 -15.31
C TYR A 130 -7.16 -5.65 -13.83
N LEU A 131 -8.39 -5.51 -13.32
CA LEU A 131 -8.62 -5.18 -11.91
C LEU A 131 -8.23 -6.32 -10.96
N ARG A 132 -8.16 -7.56 -11.42
CA ARG A 132 -7.73 -8.72 -10.61
C ARG A 132 -6.32 -8.61 -10.01
N PHE A 133 -5.46 -7.70 -10.48
CA PHE A 133 -4.06 -7.60 -10.05
C PHE A 133 -3.85 -6.87 -8.73
N TYR A 134 -4.88 -6.62 -7.95
CA TYR A 134 -4.76 -6.04 -6.60
C TYR A 134 -3.97 -4.71 -6.56
N TRP A 135 -4.26 -3.81 -7.49
CA TRP A 135 -3.56 -2.53 -7.64
C TRP A 135 -3.43 -1.73 -6.35
N PHE A 136 -4.37 -1.87 -5.41
CA PHE A 136 -4.42 -1.12 -4.16
C PHE A 136 -3.65 -1.80 -3.02
N ARG A 137 -3.33 -3.10 -3.12
CA ARG A 137 -2.76 -3.88 -2.02
C ARG A 137 -1.43 -3.33 -1.51
N SER A 138 -0.56 -2.91 -2.41
CA SER A 138 0.74 -2.35 -2.03
C SER A 138 0.59 -1.03 -1.28
N SER A 139 -0.30 -0.14 -1.73
CA SER A 139 -0.55 1.14 -1.07
C SER A 139 -1.23 0.95 0.29
N ASP A 140 -2.15 -0.02 0.44
CA ASP A 140 -2.82 -0.35 1.70
C ASP A 140 -1.82 -0.78 2.80
N ILE A 141 -0.67 -1.33 2.41
CA ILE A 141 0.38 -1.77 3.34
C ILE A 141 1.43 -0.66 3.55
N PHE A 142 1.94 -0.10 2.46
CA PHE A 142 3.12 0.77 2.53
C PHE A 142 2.79 2.21 2.90
N VAL A 143 1.60 2.72 2.65
CA VAL A 143 1.20 4.06 3.10
C VAL A 143 1.07 4.12 4.63
N PRO A 144 0.37 3.20 5.32
CA PRO A 144 0.36 3.16 6.78
C PRO A 144 1.75 2.97 7.40
N ALA A 145 2.56 2.07 6.83
CA ALA A 145 3.92 1.85 7.30
C ALA A 145 4.80 3.11 7.17
N ALA A 146 4.72 3.79 6.03
CA ALA A 146 5.46 5.02 5.80
C ALA A 146 4.96 6.18 6.68
N ALA A 147 3.65 6.27 6.94
CA ALA A 147 3.08 7.23 7.88
C ALA A 147 3.62 6.99 9.30
N ALA A 148 3.62 5.73 9.76
CA ALA A 148 4.16 5.37 11.07
C ALA A 148 5.65 5.71 11.20
N VAL A 149 6.47 5.35 10.22
CA VAL A 149 7.91 5.67 10.19
C VAL A 149 8.15 7.18 10.13
N GLY A 150 7.43 7.89 9.27
CA GLY A 150 7.56 9.34 9.12
C GLY A 150 7.19 10.09 10.40
N LEU A 151 6.07 9.74 11.03
CA LEU A 151 5.64 10.32 12.29
C LEU A 151 6.64 10.03 13.42
N THR A 152 7.08 8.78 13.55
CA THR A 152 8.07 8.39 14.58
C THR A 152 9.38 9.15 14.40
N ALA A 153 9.87 9.27 13.18
CA ALA A 153 11.08 10.04 12.87
C ALA A 153 10.89 11.53 13.15
N GLY A 154 9.74 12.10 12.77
CA GLY A 154 9.39 13.50 13.05
C GLY A 154 9.33 13.79 14.54
N PHE A 155 8.66 12.94 15.33
CA PHE A 155 8.61 13.07 16.79
C PHE A 155 9.99 12.93 17.42
N TRP A 156 10.80 12.00 16.96
CA TRP A 156 12.17 11.82 17.44
C TRP A 156 13.03 13.07 17.20
N GLU A 157 12.96 13.64 16.02
CA GLU A 157 13.70 14.85 15.67
C GLU A 157 13.23 16.07 16.47
N MET A 158 11.91 16.20 16.68
CA MET A 158 11.34 17.22 17.54
C MET A 158 11.84 17.09 19.00
N GLN A 159 11.97 15.88 19.52
CA GLN A 159 12.49 15.63 20.86
C GLN A 159 13.97 16.00 21.02
N ILE A 160 14.76 15.85 19.97
CA ILE A 160 16.21 16.17 20.00
C ILE A 160 16.44 17.67 19.84
N LYS A 161 15.72 18.31 18.92
CA LYS A 161 16.00 19.71 18.51
C LYS A 161 15.29 20.76 19.37
N HIS A 162 14.25 20.40 20.13
CA HIS A 162 13.41 21.38 20.82
C HIS A 162 13.47 21.29 22.36
N ALA A 163 13.09 22.40 23.02
CA ALA A 163 13.07 22.53 24.48
C ALA A 163 12.06 21.58 25.15
N ALA A 164 12.24 21.33 26.44
CA ALA A 164 11.44 20.41 27.25
C ALA A 164 9.91 20.50 27.08
N PRO A 165 9.26 21.69 26.99
CA PRO A 165 7.81 21.77 26.82
C PRO A 165 7.34 21.17 25.50
N VAL A 166 8.09 21.35 24.39
CA VAL A 166 7.74 20.78 23.08
C VAL A 166 7.83 19.24 23.10
N ARG A 167 8.82 18.71 23.83
CA ARG A 167 8.96 17.26 24.04
C ARG A 167 7.76 16.67 24.78
N LEU A 168 7.31 17.31 25.85
CA LEU A 168 6.15 16.86 26.63
C LEU A 168 4.87 16.86 25.78
N VAL A 169 4.66 17.90 24.97
CA VAL A 169 3.51 17.97 24.06
C VAL A 169 3.58 16.85 23.01
N SER A 170 4.75 16.60 22.42
CA SER A 170 4.89 15.53 21.42
C SER A 170 4.65 14.15 22.00
N ILE A 171 5.13 13.88 23.20
CA ILE A 171 4.86 12.62 23.92
C ILE A 171 3.38 12.47 24.24
N ALA A 172 2.73 13.53 24.73
CA ALA A 172 1.30 13.52 25.04
C ALA A 172 0.43 13.27 23.81
N VAL A 173 0.75 13.92 22.68
CA VAL A 173 0.06 13.71 21.40
C VAL A 173 0.27 12.27 20.89
N SER A 174 1.48 11.74 20.98
CA SER A 174 1.76 10.35 20.59
C SER A 174 0.98 9.35 21.44
N ALA A 175 0.95 9.55 22.77
CA ALA A 175 0.20 8.70 23.69
C ALA A 175 -1.31 8.77 23.41
N LEU A 176 -1.83 9.97 23.10
CA LEU A 176 -3.23 10.17 22.74
C LEU A 176 -3.59 9.41 21.45
N ILE A 177 -2.78 9.54 20.39
CA ILE A 177 -3.00 8.85 19.11
C ILE A 177 -2.99 7.33 19.29
N LEU A 178 -2.01 6.81 20.03
CA LEU A 178 -1.93 5.38 20.38
C LEU A 178 -3.13 4.92 21.20
N GLY A 179 -3.53 5.69 22.21
CA GLY A 179 -4.69 5.39 23.04
C GLY A 179 -5.99 5.35 22.23
N LEU A 180 -6.22 6.34 21.39
CA LEU A 180 -7.39 6.37 20.50
C LEU A 180 -7.38 5.20 19.50
N GLY A 181 -6.22 4.87 18.95
CA GLY A 181 -6.05 3.72 18.05
C GLY A 181 -6.39 2.39 18.74
N LEU A 182 -5.94 2.19 19.97
CA LEU A 182 -6.24 0.99 20.76
C LEU A 182 -7.73 0.91 21.15
N ILE A 183 -8.35 2.04 21.51
CA ILE A 183 -9.79 2.10 21.81
C ILE A 183 -10.58 1.73 20.57
N HIS A 184 -10.24 2.29 19.42
CA HIS A 184 -10.93 2.00 18.16
C HIS A 184 -10.78 0.52 17.77
N ALA A 185 -9.57 -0.03 17.82
CA ALA A 185 -9.32 -1.45 17.54
C ALA A 185 -10.09 -2.37 18.52
N SER A 186 -10.18 -2.00 19.80
CA SER A 186 -10.93 -2.76 20.79
C SER A 186 -12.46 -2.69 20.60
N ALA A 187 -12.96 -1.59 20.04
CA ALA A 187 -14.37 -1.42 19.72
C ALA A 187 -14.77 -2.27 18.49
N GLU A 188 -13.94 -2.29 17.45
CA GLU A 188 -14.13 -3.18 16.30
C GLU A 188 -14.15 -4.65 16.71
N TYR A 189 -13.18 -5.08 17.54
CA TYR A 189 -13.11 -6.47 18.01
C TYR A 189 -14.33 -6.90 18.84
N ARG A 190 -15.02 -6.00 19.52
CA ARG A 190 -16.25 -6.31 20.29
C ARG A 190 -17.52 -6.28 19.45
N GLY A 191 -17.51 -5.62 18.31
CA GLY A 191 -18.66 -5.52 17.42
C GLY A 191 -18.90 -6.73 16.52
N ASP A 192 -17.89 -7.59 16.35
CA ASP A 192 -17.94 -8.78 15.49
C ASP A 192 -18.35 -10.06 16.26
N GLY A 193 -18.81 -9.97 17.49
CA GLY A 193 -19.36 -11.04 18.32
C GLY A 193 -20.87 -10.86 18.54
#